data_61fdd7944f5c8ebd3be1361c6f1b786f
#
_entry.id   61fdd7944f5c8ebd3be1361c6f1b786f
#
_cell.length_a   1.000
_cell.length_b   1.000
_cell.length_c   1.000
_cell.angle_alpha   90.00
_cell.angle_beta   90.00
_cell.angle_gamma   90.00
#
_symmetry.space_group_name_H-M   'P 1'
#
loop_
_entity.id
_entity.type
_entity.pdbx_description
1 polymer ?
#
loop_
_entity_poly.entity_id
_entity_poly.type
_entity_poly.pdbx_seq_one_letter_code
_entity_poly.pdbx_strand_id
1 'polypeptide(L)'
;MAWYDEAIFYHIYPLGLTGAPKENSYGEPVHRLNTLIPWIEHIRNIGCTALYIGPLCESVGHGYETTDYKKLDSRLGTNEDLKAFVTECHAQGIRVIFDGVFNHTGRDFFAFKDIQKNREQSPYRDWYCNVNFYGNNEYNDGFSYDNWGGYNLLVKLNQRNPAVKDYICDVIRFWVSEFDI
;
A
#
# COMPACT_ATOMS: atom_id res chain seq x y z
N MET A 1 18.64 -1.32 -23.52
CA MET A 1 17.18 -1.27 -23.47
C MET A 1 16.77 -1.86 -22.12
N ALA A 2 16.01 -1.13 -21.33
CA ALA A 2 15.53 -1.66 -20.05
C ALA A 2 14.41 -2.69 -20.30
N TRP A 3 14.20 -3.62 -19.38
CA TRP A 3 13.19 -4.67 -19.55
C TRP A 3 11.77 -4.13 -19.77
N TYR A 4 11.46 -2.96 -19.20
CA TYR A 4 10.14 -2.33 -19.30
C TYR A 4 9.91 -1.60 -20.63
N ASP A 5 10.94 -1.39 -21.46
CA ASP A 5 10.80 -0.71 -22.75
C ASP A 5 9.93 -1.53 -23.72
N GLU A 6 9.91 -2.86 -23.57
CA GLU A 6 9.15 -3.80 -24.41
C GLU A 6 8.04 -4.53 -23.61
N ALA A 7 7.85 -4.19 -22.32
CA ALA A 7 6.88 -4.85 -21.47
C ALA A 7 5.44 -4.45 -21.85
N ILE A 8 4.56 -5.44 -21.85
CA ILE A 8 3.11 -5.25 -21.95
C ILE A 8 2.55 -5.55 -20.56
N PHE A 9 1.93 -4.52 -19.94
CA PHE A 9 1.44 -4.60 -18.58
C PHE A 9 -0.03 -5.01 -18.54
N TYR A 10 -0.34 -5.91 -17.62
CA TYR A 10 -1.70 -6.16 -17.15
C TYR A 10 -1.87 -5.53 -15.77
N HIS A 11 -3.02 -4.91 -15.49
CA HIS A 11 -3.29 -4.32 -14.17
C HIS A 11 -4.40 -5.08 -13.46
N ILE A 12 -4.16 -5.38 -12.17
CA ILE A 12 -5.17 -5.96 -11.26
C ILE A 12 -5.34 -5.05 -10.04
N TYR A 13 -6.60 -4.68 -9.76
CA TYR A 13 -7.02 -4.14 -8.46
C TYR A 13 -7.51 -5.31 -7.59
N PRO A 14 -6.67 -5.84 -6.67
CA PRO A 14 -6.90 -7.13 -6.05
C PRO A 14 -8.09 -7.15 -5.09
N LEU A 15 -8.29 -6.10 -4.27
CA LEU A 15 -9.43 -6.02 -3.35
C LEU A 15 -10.77 -6.10 -4.08
N GLY A 16 -10.89 -5.40 -5.21
CA GLY A 16 -12.10 -5.43 -6.02
C GLY A 16 -12.31 -6.76 -6.73
N LEU A 17 -11.28 -7.26 -7.40
CA LEU A 17 -11.38 -8.47 -8.21
C LEU A 17 -11.65 -9.73 -7.38
N THR A 18 -11.13 -9.78 -6.15
CA THR A 18 -11.34 -10.92 -5.24
C THR A 18 -12.61 -10.81 -4.38
N GLY A 19 -13.40 -9.75 -4.55
CA GLY A 19 -14.61 -9.53 -3.75
C GLY A 19 -14.31 -9.32 -2.26
N ALA A 20 -13.19 -8.70 -1.93
CA ALA A 20 -12.85 -8.38 -0.55
C ALA A 20 -13.88 -7.42 0.08
N PRO A 21 -14.13 -7.50 1.40
CA PRO A 21 -14.99 -6.54 2.09
C PRO A 21 -14.50 -5.10 1.87
N LYS A 22 -15.44 -4.15 1.77
CA LYS A 22 -15.10 -2.72 1.54
C LYS A 22 -14.30 -2.12 2.70
N GLU A 23 -14.58 -2.55 3.92
CA GLU A 23 -13.90 -2.11 5.12
C GLU A 23 -13.05 -3.26 5.69
N ASN A 24 -11.86 -2.94 6.18
CA ASN A 24 -10.97 -3.89 6.81
C ASN A 24 -11.31 -4.00 8.29
N SER A 25 -11.62 -5.20 8.74
CA SER A 25 -11.86 -5.50 10.16
C SER A 25 -10.58 -5.78 10.94
N TYR A 26 -9.43 -5.83 10.24
CA TYR A 26 -8.12 -6.24 10.81
C TYR A 26 -8.17 -7.61 11.53
N GLY A 27 -9.06 -8.47 11.08
CA GLY A 27 -9.22 -9.83 11.60
C GLY A 27 -8.19 -10.82 11.06
N GLU A 28 -8.46 -12.11 11.27
CA GLU A 28 -7.64 -13.19 10.71
C GLU A 28 -7.55 -13.09 9.18
N PRO A 29 -6.37 -13.33 8.59
CA PRO A 29 -6.18 -13.27 7.16
C PRO A 29 -7.12 -14.21 6.39
N VAL A 30 -7.66 -13.72 5.29
CA VAL A 30 -8.48 -14.53 4.37
C VAL A 30 -7.74 -14.63 3.03
N HIS A 31 -7.31 -15.81 2.65
CA HIS A 31 -6.41 -16.11 1.52
C HIS A 31 -7.05 -15.88 0.14
N ARG A 32 -7.66 -14.69 -0.08
CA ARG A 32 -8.32 -14.33 -1.35
C ARG A 32 -7.34 -14.15 -2.49
N LEU A 33 -6.10 -13.75 -2.22
CA LEU A 33 -5.09 -13.60 -3.27
C LEU A 33 -4.90 -14.89 -4.09
N ASN A 34 -5.06 -16.05 -3.44
CA ASN A 34 -4.93 -17.35 -4.11
C ASN A 34 -5.96 -17.55 -5.23
N THR A 35 -7.10 -16.84 -5.20
CA THR A 35 -8.09 -16.89 -6.28
C THR A 35 -7.61 -16.19 -7.55
N LEU A 36 -6.52 -15.45 -7.49
CA LEU A 36 -5.91 -14.77 -8.64
C LEU A 36 -4.90 -15.65 -9.40
N ILE A 37 -4.49 -16.78 -8.85
CA ILE A 37 -3.52 -17.70 -9.51
C ILE A 37 -3.95 -18.08 -10.94
N PRO A 38 -5.22 -18.40 -11.22
CA PRO A 38 -5.65 -18.71 -12.60
C PRO A 38 -5.51 -17.54 -13.58
N TRP A 39 -5.50 -16.29 -13.06
CA TRP A 39 -5.30 -15.10 -13.89
C TRP A 39 -3.88 -15.01 -14.48
N ILE A 40 -2.90 -15.63 -13.85
CA ILE A 40 -1.50 -15.63 -14.32
C ILE A 40 -1.41 -16.29 -15.71
N GLU A 41 -2.09 -17.42 -15.89
CA GLU A 41 -2.18 -18.08 -17.21
C GLU A 41 -2.90 -17.21 -18.24
N HIS A 42 -4.00 -16.57 -17.85
CA HIS A 42 -4.72 -15.64 -18.73
C HIS A 42 -3.81 -14.49 -19.18
N ILE A 43 -3.10 -13.84 -18.25
CA ILE A 43 -2.18 -12.72 -18.52
C ILE A 43 -1.10 -13.15 -19.52
N ARG A 44 -0.51 -14.34 -19.33
CA ARG A 44 0.47 -14.91 -20.25
C ARG A 44 -0.14 -15.17 -21.64
N ASN A 45 -1.33 -15.77 -21.69
CA ASN A 45 -1.97 -16.20 -22.94
C ASN A 45 -2.37 -15.02 -23.84
N ILE A 46 -2.65 -13.85 -23.27
CA ILE A 46 -2.92 -12.61 -24.04
C ILE A 46 -1.64 -11.85 -24.41
N GLY A 47 -0.45 -12.38 -24.05
CA GLY A 47 0.85 -11.81 -24.44
C GLY A 47 1.38 -10.74 -23.50
N CYS A 48 0.80 -10.54 -22.31
CA CYS A 48 1.37 -9.62 -21.31
C CYS A 48 2.61 -10.25 -20.65
N THR A 49 3.61 -9.43 -20.38
CA THR A 49 4.91 -9.84 -19.80
C THR A 49 5.15 -9.27 -18.41
N ALA A 50 4.27 -8.40 -17.97
CA ALA A 50 4.34 -7.79 -16.64
C ALA A 50 2.95 -7.63 -16.02
N LEU A 51 2.88 -7.78 -14.70
CA LEU A 51 1.71 -7.53 -13.88
C LEU A 51 1.96 -6.30 -13.00
N TYR A 52 1.14 -5.27 -13.14
CA TYR A 52 0.99 -4.21 -12.16
C TYR A 52 -0.15 -4.57 -11.22
N ILE A 53 0.14 -4.75 -9.94
CA ILE A 53 -0.86 -5.19 -8.97
C ILE A 53 -0.87 -4.27 -7.75
N GLY A 54 -2.04 -3.90 -7.31
CA GLY A 54 -2.21 -3.12 -6.10
C GLY A 54 -3.40 -2.17 -6.14
N PRO A 55 -3.55 -1.44 -5.02
CA PRO A 55 -2.75 -1.50 -3.78
C PRO A 55 -2.89 -2.84 -3.05
N LEU A 56 -1.80 -3.30 -2.40
CA LEU A 56 -1.71 -4.61 -1.75
C LEU A 56 -1.53 -4.52 -0.23
N CYS A 57 -1.00 -3.40 0.25
CA CYS A 57 -0.64 -3.24 1.66
C CYS A 57 -1.87 -3.10 2.55
N GLU A 58 -1.72 -3.48 3.83
CA GLU A 58 -2.77 -3.34 4.84
C GLU A 58 -3.34 -1.92 4.83
N SER A 59 -4.66 -1.81 4.73
CA SER A 59 -5.37 -0.55 4.55
C SER A 59 -6.73 -0.54 5.23
N VAL A 60 -7.34 0.64 5.35
CA VAL A 60 -8.65 0.82 5.99
C VAL A 60 -9.78 0.31 5.09
N GLY A 61 -9.79 0.71 3.82
CA GLY A 61 -10.90 0.48 2.90
C GLY A 61 -10.47 0.11 1.49
N HIS A 62 -10.37 1.09 0.59
CA HIS A 62 -10.12 0.82 -0.83
C HIS A 62 -8.65 0.51 -1.18
N GLY A 63 -7.75 0.46 -0.20
CA GLY A 63 -6.37 0.06 -0.41
C GLY A 63 -5.37 1.23 -0.40
N TYR A 64 -5.82 2.44 -0.70
CA TYR A 64 -4.97 3.63 -0.73
C TYR A 64 -4.78 4.30 0.63
N GLU A 65 -5.53 3.90 1.65
CA GLU A 65 -5.37 4.33 3.05
C GLU A 65 -4.44 3.40 3.80
N THR A 66 -3.19 3.32 3.36
CA THR A 66 -2.20 2.37 3.89
C THR A 66 -1.97 2.56 5.39
N THR A 67 -2.04 1.47 6.13
CA THR A 67 -1.79 1.42 7.58
C THR A 67 -0.53 0.65 7.93
N ASP A 68 -0.09 -0.29 7.10
CA ASP A 68 1.18 -1.00 7.20
C ASP A 68 1.71 -1.38 5.81
N TYR A 69 2.84 -0.78 5.41
CA TYR A 69 3.47 -1.04 4.12
C TYR A 69 4.20 -2.39 4.02
N LYS A 70 4.48 -3.05 5.13
CA LYS A 70 5.23 -4.33 5.16
C LYS A 70 4.34 -5.54 5.36
N LYS A 71 3.03 -5.33 5.36
CA LYS A 71 2.03 -6.37 5.55
C LYS A 71 1.06 -6.39 4.38
N LEU A 72 0.81 -7.57 3.81
CA LEU A 72 -0.31 -7.77 2.88
C LEU A 72 -1.62 -7.47 3.59
N ASP A 73 -2.54 -6.85 2.90
CA ASP A 73 -3.89 -6.60 3.42
C ASP A 73 -4.54 -7.91 3.89
N SER A 74 -4.97 -7.97 5.13
CA SER A 74 -5.53 -9.18 5.75
C SER A 74 -6.77 -9.72 5.02
N ARG A 75 -7.44 -8.86 4.27
CA ARG A 75 -8.55 -9.28 3.39
C ARG A 75 -8.08 -10.06 2.16
N LEU A 76 -6.80 -10.00 1.80
CA LEU A 76 -6.18 -10.71 0.67
C LEU A 76 -5.41 -11.95 1.11
N GLY A 77 -4.84 -11.95 2.32
CA GLY A 77 -4.04 -13.07 2.81
C GLY A 77 -2.87 -12.66 3.69
N THR A 78 -1.80 -13.42 3.61
CA THR A 78 -0.55 -13.21 4.34
C THR A 78 0.60 -12.84 3.40
N ASN A 79 1.74 -12.42 3.96
CA ASN A 79 2.95 -12.16 3.17
C ASN A 79 3.44 -13.42 2.45
N GLU A 80 3.23 -14.60 3.02
CA GLU A 80 3.55 -15.89 2.41
C GLU A 80 2.70 -16.15 1.16
N ASP A 81 1.39 -15.81 1.19
CA ASP A 81 0.52 -15.90 0.01
C ASP A 81 1.03 -14.99 -1.10
N LEU A 82 1.43 -13.76 -0.76
CA LEU A 82 1.94 -12.79 -1.73
C LEU A 82 3.25 -13.28 -2.35
N LYS A 83 4.17 -13.80 -1.53
CA LYS A 83 5.44 -14.38 -2.00
C LYS A 83 5.21 -15.56 -2.95
N ALA A 84 4.29 -16.46 -2.60
CA ALA A 84 3.91 -17.59 -3.45
C ALA A 84 3.29 -17.13 -4.78
N PHE A 85 2.42 -16.12 -4.75
CA PHE A 85 1.81 -15.54 -5.95
C PHE A 85 2.85 -14.92 -6.89
N VAL A 86 3.79 -14.13 -6.35
CA VAL A 86 4.88 -13.52 -7.15
C VAL A 86 5.78 -14.61 -7.73
N THR A 87 6.11 -15.63 -6.94
CA THR A 87 6.91 -16.79 -7.42
C THR A 87 6.23 -17.47 -8.60
N GLU A 88 4.92 -17.68 -8.55
CA GLU A 88 4.18 -18.26 -9.67
C GLU A 88 4.15 -17.34 -10.90
N CYS A 89 4.00 -16.03 -10.73
CA CYS A 89 4.14 -15.07 -11.82
C CYS A 89 5.49 -15.19 -12.52
N HIS A 90 6.58 -15.26 -11.75
CA HIS A 90 7.92 -15.41 -12.31
C HIS A 90 8.12 -16.75 -13.01
N ALA A 91 7.57 -17.85 -12.49
CA ALA A 91 7.61 -19.16 -13.13
C ALA A 91 6.91 -19.16 -14.49
N GLN A 92 5.92 -18.28 -14.69
CA GLN A 92 5.23 -18.07 -15.96
C GLN A 92 5.85 -16.99 -16.85
N GLY A 93 7.01 -16.43 -16.45
CA GLY A 93 7.72 -15.38 -17.20
C GLY A 93 7.12 -13.99 -17.07
N ILE A 94 6.27 -13.76 -16.08
CA ILE A 94 5.60 -12.48 -15.81
C ILE A 94 6.34 -11.75 -14.69
N ARG A 95 6.82 -10.53 -14.96
CA ARG A 95 7.40 -9.64 -13.93
C ARG A 95 6.29 -8.96 -13.14
N VAL A 96 6.54 -8.71 -11.85
CA VAL A 96 5.54 -8.10 -10.97
C VAL A 96 6.03 -6.75 -10.48
N ILE A 97 5.17 -5.73 -10.57
CA ILE A 97 5.37 -4.42 -9.93
C ILE A 97 4.21 -4.12 -8.99
N PHE A 98 4.52 -3.52 -7.85
CA PHE A 98 3.54 -3.12 -6.84
C PHE A 98 3.15 -1.67 -6.97
N ASP A 99 1.91 -1.35 -6.58
CA ASP A 99 1.45 0.02 -6.41
C ASP A 99 2.08 0.63 -5.15
N GLY A 100 2.98 1.59 -5.34
CA GLY A 100 3.66 2.31 -4.27
C GLY A 100 2.90 3.55 -3.83
N VAL A 101 1.99 3.41 -2.86
CA VAL A 101 1.20 4.51 -2.31
C VAL A 101 2.04 5.32 -1.31
N PHE A 102 2.98 6.15 -1.80
CA PHE A 102 3.95 6.87 -0.97
C PHE A 102 3.67 8.38 -0.84
N ASN A 103 2.60 8.90 -1.44
CA ASN A 103 2.21 10.29 -1.29
C ASN A 103 1.55 10.57 0.07
N HIS A 104 0.84 9.61 0.63
CA HIS A 104 0.05 9.73 1.85
C HIS A 104 -0.05 8.38 2.57
N THR A 105 -0.54 8.40 3.81
CA THR A 105 -0.93 7.21 4.56
C THR A 105 -2.40 7.29 4.96
N GLY A 106 -2.96 6.16 5.38
CA GLY A 106 -4.21 6.14 6.14
C GLY A 106 -4.03 6.71 7.55
N ARG A 107 -5.14 7.01 8.20
CA ARG A 107 -5.15 7.57 9.56
C ARG A 107 -4.74 6.56 10.64
N ASP A 108 -4.88 5.25 10.34
CA ASP A 108 -4.46 4.18 11.24
C ASP A 108 -2.97 3.81 11.13
N PHE A 109 -2.21 4.52 10.28
CA PHE A 109 -0.77 4.36 10.20
C PHE A 109 -0.09 4.76 11.50
N PHE A 110 0.90 4.00 11.96
CA PHE A 110 1.51 4.15 13.29
C PHE A 110 1.96 5.57 13.61
N ALA A 111 2.58 6.25 12.65
CA ALA A 111 3.10 7.61 12.86
C ALA A 111 1.96 8.64 13.02
N PHE A 112 0.87 8.48 12.29
CA PHE A 112 -0.28 9.36 12.45
C PHE A 112 -1.04 9.10 13.75
N LYS A 113 -1.20 7.83 14.14
CA LYS A 113 -1.79 7.47 15.46
C LYS A 113 -0.97 8.04 16.63
N ASP A 114 0.34 8.09 16.49
CA ASP A 114 1.19 8.72 17.51
C ASP A 114 0.92 10.22 17.61
N ILE A 115 0.76 10.93 16.48
CA ILE A 115 0.38 12.35 16.47
C ILE A 115 -1.00 12.56 17.12
N GLN A 116 -1.98 11.71 16.84
CA GLN A 116 -3.29 11.80 17.48
C GLN A 116 -3.21 11.68 19.01
N LYS A 117 -2.32 10.82 19.49
CA LYS A 117 -2.13 10.56 20.92
C LYS A 117 -1.24 11.59 21.62
N ASN A 118 -0.09 11.91 21.04
CA ASN A 118 0.99 12.67 21.67
C ASN A 118 1.07 14.11 21.17
N ARG A 119 0.33 14.49 20.14
CA ARG A 119 0.18 15.84 19.60
C ARG A 119 1.55 16.49 19.31
N GLU A 120 1.82 17.70 19.85
CA GLU A 120 3.08 18.44 19.69
C GLU A 120 4.31 17.68 20.20
N GLN A 121 4.11 16.71 21.06
CA GLN A 121 5.16 15.85 21.64
C GLN A 121 5.53 14.68 20.72
N SER A 122 4.73 14.42 19.67
CA SER A 122 4.98 13.32 18.76
C SER A 122 6.28 13.53 17.98
N PRO A 123 7.18 12.52 17.90
CA PRO A 123 8.36 12.59 17.05
C PRO A 123 8.01 12.52 15.55
N TYR A 124 6.76 12.20 15.21
CA TYR A 124 6.28 12.04 13.84
C TYR A 124 5.52 13.25 13.29
N ARG A 125 5.36 14.35 14.08
CA ARG A 125 4.61 15.53 13.62
C ARG A 125 5.11 16.09 12.29
N ASP A 126 6.43 16.05 12.05
CA ASP A 126 7.06 16.56 10.84
C ASP A 126 7.11 15.52 9.69
N TRP A 127 6.57 14.31 9.92
CA TRP A 127 6.38 13.29 8.89
C TRP A 127 5.25 13.64 7.94
N TYR A 128 4.34 14.51 8.37
CA TYR A 128 3.19 14.96 7.57
C TYR A 128 3.26 16.45 7.27
N CYS A 129 2.60 16.85 6.19
CA CYS A 129 2.62 18.22 5.72
C CYS A 129 1.62 19.07 6.53
N ASN A 130 2.09 20.26 6.96
CA ASN A 130 1.29 21.32 7.54
C ASN A 130 0.40 20.90 8.74
N VAL A 131 0.93 20.05 9.62
CA VAL A 131 0.24 19.70 10.87
C VAL A 131 0.11 20.96 11.74
N ASN A 132 -1.14 21.35 12.03
CA ASN A 132 -1.47 22.56 12.77
C ASN A 132 -2.38 22.25 13.97
N PHE A 133 -1.84 22.34 15.18
CA PHE A 133 -2.56 22.01 16.41
C PHE A 133 -3.53 23.10 16.89
N TYR A 134 -3.63 24.23 16.18
CA TYR A 134 -4.66 25.25 16.38
C TYR A 134 -5.85 25.08 15.42
N GLY A 135 -5.83 24.08 14.56
CA GLY A 135 -6.90 23.74 13.62
C GLY A 135 -7.78 22.60 14.13
N ASN A 136 -8.66 22.15 13.24
CA ASN A 136 -9.49 20.95 13.43
C ASN A 136 -9.82 20.33 12.07
N ASN A 137 -10.46 19.18 12.07
CA ASN A 137 -10.93 18.47 10.88
C ASN A 137 -12.27 17.75 11.18
N GLU A 138 -12.87 17.12 10.18
CA GLU A 138 -14.15 16.42 10.31
C GLU A 138 -14.13 15.23 11.29
N TYR A 139 -12.94 14.72 11.64
CA TYR A 139 -12.78 13.64 12.63
C TYR A 139 -12.62 14.17 14.06
N ASN A 140 -12.65 15.50 14.25
CA ASN A 140 -12.46 16.17 15.55
C ASN A 140 -11.13 15.82 16.24
N ASP A 141 -10.05 15.67 15.48
CA ASP A 141 -8.71 15.41 16.04
C ASP A 141 -8.17 16.60 16.88
N GLY A 142 -8.74 17.80 16.73
CA GLY A 142 -8.23 19.02 17.34
C GLY A 142 -6.93 19.53 16.69
N PHE A 143 -6.64 19.12 15.47
CA PHE A 143 -5.59 19.65 14.60
C PHE A 143 -5.99 19.45 13.12
N SER A 144 -5.33 20.21 12.25
CA SER A 144 -5.48 20.07 10.80
C SER A 144 -4.16 19.66 10.15
N TYR A 145 -4.20 19.17 8.93
CA TYR A 145 -3.06 18.71 8.16
C TYR A 145 -3.39 18.72 6.66
N ASP A 146 -2.36 18.64 5.83
CA ASP A 146 -2.56 18.46 4.38
C ASP A 146 -2.99 17.02 4.07
N ASN A 147 -3.78 16.88 3.01
CA ASN A 147 -4.31 15.62 2.54
C ASN A 147 -4.17 15.48 1.02
N TRP A 148 -4.61 14.34 0.50
CA TRP A 148 -4.72 14.13 -0.93
C TRP A 148 -6.16 14.44 -1.40
N GLY A 149 -6.27 15.38 -2.37
CA GLY A 149 -7.53 15.65 -3.06
C GLY A 149 -8.68 16.18 -2.19
N GLY A 150 -8.41 16.71 -1.00
CA GLY A 150 -9.44 17.17 -0.06
C GLY A 150 -9.94 16.09 0.92
N TYR A 151 -9.38 14.89 0.88
CA TYR A 151 -9.80 13.76 1.72
C TYR A 151 -8.86 13.59 2.92
N ASN A 152 -9.30 13.99 4.12
CA ASN A 152 -8.51 13.85 5.35
C ASN A 152 -8.24 12.40 5.79
N LEU A 153 -8.90 11.42 5.16
CA LEU A 153 -8.58 10.01 5.30
C LEU A 153 -7.18 9.68 4.73
N LEU A 154 -6.68 10.49 3.77
CA LEU A 154 -5.42 10.31 3.04
C LEU A 154 -4.42 11.38 3.47
N VAL A 155 -3.71 11.13 4.56
CA VAL A 155 -2.85 12.10 5.24
C VAL A 155 -1.54 12.27 4.50
N LYS A 156 -1.25 13.47 3.99
CA LYS A 156 -0.11 13.73 3.12
C LYS A 156 1.23 13.65 3.84
N LEU A 157 2.10 12.73 3.35
CA LEU A 157 3.46 12.59 3.85
C LEU A 157 4.35 13.76 3.42
N ASN A 158 5.22 14.19 4.33
CA ASN A 158 6.29 15.15 4.05
C ASN A 158 7.52 14.44 3.47
N GLN A 159 7.53 14.24 2.16
CA GLN A 159 8.64 13.59 1.46
C GLN A 159 9.96 14.40 1.47
N ARG A 160 9.96 15.63 1.98
CA ARG A 160 11.18 16.40 2.20
C ARG A 160 11.86 16.04 3.53
N ASN A 161 11.13 15.40 4.44
CA ASN A 161 11.68 14.90 5.69
C ASN A 161 12.59 13.68 5.44
N PRO A 162 13.88 13.73 5.85
CA PRO A 162 14.79 12.60 5.63
C PRO A 162 14.31 11.30 6.25
N ALA A 163 13.73 11.33 7.45
CA ALA A 163 13.22 10.13 8.12
C ALA A 163 12.05 9.47 7.35
N VAL A 164 11.19 10.26 6.69
CA VAL A 164 10.14 9.74 5.80
C VAL A 164 10.75 9.07 4.58
N LYS A 165 11.77 9.69 3.96
CA LYS A 165 12.49 9.09 2.82
C LYS A 165 13.16 7.78 3.21
N ASP A 166 13.85 7.76 4.34
CA ASP A 166 14.54 6.58 4.83
C ASP A 166 13.55 5.44 5.10
N TYR A 167 12.41 5.74 5.72
CA TYR A 167 11.33 4.78 5.93
C TYR A 167 10.78 4.22 4.61
N ILE A 168 10.48 5.08 3.61
CA ILE A 168 10.00 4.64 2.30
C ILE A 168 11.04 3.77 1.60
N CYS A 169 12.32 4.16 1.62
CA CYS A 169 13.41 3.36 1.06
C CYS A 169 13.53 2.00 1.75
N ASP A 170 13.32 1.94 3.06
CA ASP A 170 13.33 0.69 3.82
C ASP A 170 12.15 -0.22 3.45
N VAL A 171 10.96 0.37 3.26
CA VAL A 171 9.79 -0.36 2.73
C VAL A 171 10.08 -0.96 1.34
N ILE A 172 10.65 -0.16 0.43
CA ILE A 172 10.97 -0.64 -0.93
C ILE A 172 12.01 -1.77 -0.87
N ARG A 173 13.06 -1.64 -0.05
CA ARG A 173 14.05 -2.71 0.14
C ARG A 173 13.38 -3.99 0.69
N PHE A 174 12.48 -3.85 1.67
CA PHE A 174 11.70 -4.97 2.19
C PHE A 174 10.89 -5.64 1.08
N TRP A 175 10.16 -4.89 0.26
CA TRP A 175 9.37 -5.48 -0.84
C TRP A 175 10.24 -6.23 -1.85
N VAL A 176 11.39 -5.66 -2.23
CA VAL A 176 12.31 -6.31 -3.15
C VAL A 176 12.89 -7.59 -2.54
N SER A 177 13.35 -7.54 -1.28
CA SER A 177 13.99 -8.69 -0.64
C SER A 177 13.00 -9.79 -0.25
N GLU A 178 11.78 -9.43 0.14
CA GLU A 178 10.79 -10.39 0.63
C GLU A 178 9.96 -11.00 -0.50
N PHE A 179 9.58 -10.19 -1.49
CA PHE A 179 8.64 -10.60 -2.54
C PHE A 179 9.27 -10.74 -3.92
N ASP A 180 10.55 -10.36 -4.09
CA ASP A 180 11.26 -10.42 -5.38
C ASP A 180 10.54 -9.66 -6.51
N ILE A 181 10.03 -8.46 -6.21
CA ILE A 181 9.36 -7.62 -7.20
C ILE A 181 10.35 -6.81 -8.04
#